data_721d0c3680d724f8560ec0d916fb4f89
#
_entry.id   721d0c3680d724f8560ec0d916fb4f89
#
_cell.length_a   1.000
_cell.length_b   1.000
_cell.length_c   1.000
_cell.angle_alpha   90.00
_cell.angle_beta   90.00
_cell.angle_gamma   90.00
#
_symmetry.space_group_name_H-M   'P 1'
#
loop_
_entity.id
_entity.type
_entity.pdbx_description
1 polymer ?
#
loop_
_entity_poly.entity_id
_entity_poly.type
_entity_poly.pdbx_seq_one_letter_code
_entity_poly.pdbx_strand_id
1 'polypeptide(L)'
;MDACIAPATDKLVVDVAFPFTLSTPKYGPSRPFTGNHAAKAAYVDALEAELASLDDEVRARPASAVRLSGGASIMSADKVCHLVRRIKKTLTLAPGAEISIDVEPLTVCTPSLTDWTSCGITRVNLAALSCNDSELAALGAHHSREQLQNALLFLEKFHMANVNFEVLYGVPGQTEASWKRTLLTLAGIDAPHISIRPLVDAASDKAWAAQASEANMKRDASNKESAHVLDTPADEMAAAQDRSESEGAHGLTSETDATQKDTPAPIAPLPSPDTRRDLYEQAQLILSERGYVEVAPGDFVKPSLASSASAFGQLVRAGADVLGLGAGARSRLDGFLYENACDYDLYVAKSADFEAIARSPLREDERSLRARICPPIENLTASQRFELLETIGASLAR
;
A
#
# COMPACT_ATOMS: atom_id res chain seq x y z
N MET A 1 14.51 12.75 -34.10
CA MET A 1 15.40 12.92 -32.91
C MET A 1 14.51 13.33 -31.77
N ASP A 2 14.01 12.35 -31.02
CA ASP A 2 13.17 12.62 -29.84
C ASP A 2 14.09 13.19 -28.77
N ALA A 3 13.86 14.43 -28.40
CA ALA A 3 14.56 15.08 -27.31
C ALA A 3 14.22 14.31 -26.01
N CYS A 4 15.14 13.50 -25.57
CA CYS A 4 15.09 12.87 -24.25
C CYS A 4 15.08 14.02 -23.24
N ILE A 5 13.96 14.27 -22.57
CA ILE A 5 13.90 15.30 -21.52
C ILE A 5 14.71 14.73 -20.37
N ALA A 6 15.85 15.36 -20.06
CA ALA A 6 16.65 15.03 -18.91
C ALA A 6 15.77 14.99 -17.65
N PRO A 7 16.01 14.05 -16.71
CA PRO A 7 15.30 14.04 -15.45
C PRO A 7 15.45 15.39 -14.77
N ALA A 8 14.39 15.90 -14.17
CA ALA A 8 14.40 17.21 -13.49
C ALA A 8 15.38 17.24 -12.29
N THR A 9 15.82 16.08 -11.82
CA THR A 9 16.86 15.89 -10.80
C THR A 9 17.66 14.62 -11.10
N ASP A 10 18.95 14.57 -10.78
CA ASP A 10 19.79 13.36 -10.85
C ASP A 10 19.48 12.36 -9.72
N LYS A 11 18.40 12.58 -8.99
CA LYS A 11 18.04 11.76 -7.82
C LYS A 11 17.24 10.55 -8.20
N LEU A 12 17.50 9.46 -7.50
CA LEU A 12 16.78 8.19 -7.59
C LEU A 12 16.00 7.96 -6.29
N VAL A 13 14.79 7.43 -6.41
CA VAL A 13 14.04 6.81 -5.31
C VAL A 13 13.68 5.38 -5.68
N VAL A 14 13.48 4.54 -4.67
CA VAL A 14 13.17 3.12 -4.86
C VAL A 14 11.81 2.83 -4.23
N ASP A 15 10.90 2.25 -5.00
CA ASP A 15 9.59 1.78 -4.54
C ASP A 15 9.52 0.25 -4.64
N VAL A 16 9.44 -0.42 -3.50
CA VAL A 16 9.33 -1.88 -3.43
C VAL A 16 7.87 -2.24 -3.16
N ALA A 17 7.19 -2.73 -4.18
CA ALA A 17 5.78 -3.05 -4.10
C ALA A 17 5.53 -4.44 -3.51
N PHE A 18 4.58 -4.56 -2.59
CA PHE A 18 4.13 -5.82 -2.00
C PHE A 18 2.66 -6.03 -2.34
N PRO A 19 2.31 -7.06 -3.16
CA PRO A 19 0.95 -7.29 -3.63
C PRO A 19 0.05 -7.93 -2.56
N PHE A 20 0.51 -8.02 -1.31
CA PHE A 20 -0.21 -8.72 -0.25
C PHE A 20 -1.30 -7.87 0.38
N THR A 21 -2.40 -8.53 0.73
CA THR A 21 -3.51 -7.95 1.48
C THR A 21 -4.06 -8.97 2.47
N LEU A 22 -4.69 -8.49 3.53
CA LEU A 22 -5.34 -9.35 4.53
C LEU A 22 -6.64 -9.95 3.99
N SER A 23 -7.38 -9.21 3.13
CA SER A 23 -8.53 -9.71 2.37
C SER A 23 -8.71 -8.87 1.10
N THR A 24 -9.70 -9.24 0.29
CA THR A 24 -10.06 -8.48 -0.91
C THR A 24 -10.67 -7.14 -0.52
N PRO A 25 -10.05 -5.99 -0.84
CA PRO A 25 -10.62 -4.68 -0.57
C PRO A 25 -11.89 -4.49 -1.41
N LYS A 26 -12.85 -3.74 -0.87
CA LYS A 26 -14.10 -3.41 -1.57
C LYS A 26 -13.90 -2.34 -2.64
N TYR A 27 -12.93 -1.46 -2.44
CA TYR A 27 -12.62 -0.32 -3.30
C TYR A 27 -11.12 -0.23 -3.55
N GLY A 28 -10.75 0.41 -4.64
CA GLY A 28 -9.36 0.70 -4.99
C GLY A 28 -8.75 -0.24 -6.03
N PRO A 29 -7.58 0.10 -6.54
CA PRO A 29 -6.93 -0.56 -7.69
C PRO A 29 -6.25 -1.87 -7.35
N SER A 30 -6.46 -2.42 -6.18
CA SER A 30 -5.64 -3.53 -5.73
C SER A 30 -5.97 -4.82 -6.45
N ARG A 31 -4.92 -5.52 -6.87
CA ARG A 31 -4.93 -6.94 -7.20
C ARG A 31 -4.62 -7.70 -5.91
N PRO A 32 -5.64 -7.99 -5.07
CA PRO A 32 -5.39 -8.52 -3.75
C PRO A 32 -4.83 -9.93 -3.86
N PHE A 33 -3.71 -10.15 -3.18
CA PHE A 33 -3.13 -11.47 -3.03
C PHE A 33 -3.01 -11.81 -1.55
N THR A 34 -3.87 -12.70 -1.08
CA THR A 34 -3.78 -13.26 0.27
C THR A 34 -2.83 -14.47 0.25
N GLY A 35 -1.53 -14.21 0.26
CA GLY A 35 -0.54 -15.26 0.20
C GLY A 35 -0.32 -15.95 1.57
N ASN A 36 -0.14 -17.27 1.54
CA ASN A 36 0.32 -18.03 2.69
C ASN A 36 1.81 -17.76 2.99
N HIS A 37 2.34 -18.39 4.02
CA HIS A 37 3.75 -18.20 4.42
C HIS A 37 4.75 -18.61 3.32
N ALA A 38 4.48 -19.67 2.56
CA ALA A 38 5.35 -20.14 1.47
C ALA A 38 5.35 -19.13 0.31
N ALA A 39 4.18 -18.62 -0.08
CA ALA A 39 4.07 -17.57 -1.11
C ALA A 39 4.82 -16.29 -0.71
N LYS A 40 4.70 -15.87 0.55
CA LYS A 40 5.45 -14.71 1.04
C LYS A 40 6.96 -14.95 1.03
N ALA A 41 7.42 -16.18 1.28
CA ALA A 41 8.84 -16.52 1.18
C ALA A 41 9.33 -16.47 -0.28
N ALA A 42 8.63 -17.14 -1.19
CA ALA A 42 8.94 -17.15 -2.61
C ALA A 42 8.96 -15.73 -3.20
N TYR A 43 8.11 -14.83 -2.71
CA TYR A 43 8.10 -13.44 -3.13
C TYR A 43 9.37 -12.68 -2.70
N VAL A 44 9.88 -12.92 -1.50
CA VAL A 44 11.15 -12.33 -1.06
C VAL A 44 12.31 -12.83 -1.90
N ASP A 45 12.35 -14.14 -2.18
CA ASP A 45 13.37 -14.74 -3.06
C ASP A 45 13.32 -14.12 -4.46
N ALA A 46 12.12 -13.89 -5.00
CA ALA A 46 11.92 -13.22 -6.28
C ALA A 46 12.40 -11.77 -6.28
N LEU A 47 12.10 -11.00 -5.23
CA LEU A 47 12.62 -9.63 -5.07
C LEU A 47 14.14 -9.59 -4.97
N GLU A 48 14.75 -10.57 -4.30
CA GLU A 48 16.22 -10.67 -4.24
C GLU A 48 16.83 -11.00 -5.60
N ALA A 49 16.18 -11.88 -6.38
CA ALA A 49 16.61 -12.19 -7.72
C ALA A 49 16.51 -10.95 -8.63
N GLU A 50 15.41 -10.19 -8.54
CA GLU A 50 15.25 -8.92 -9.27
C GLU A 50 16.33 -7.91 -8.88
N LEU A 51 16.58 -7.72 -7.58
CA LEU A 51 17.65 -6.84 -7.09
C LEU A 51 19.04 -7.26 -7.62
N ALA A 52 19.30 -8.57 -7.70
CA ALA A 52 20.56 -9.08 -8.19
C ALA A 52 20.74 -8.92 -9.71
N SER A 53 19.64 -8.84 -10.46
CA SER A 53 19.63 -8.69 -11.92
C SER A 53 19.76 -7.23 -12.39
N LEU A 54 19.70 -6.25 -11.49
CA LEU A 54 19.82 -4.83 -11.84
C LEU A 54 21.23 -4.53 -12.42
N ASP A 55 21.27 -3.64 -13.40
CA ASP A 55 22.52 -3.15 -13.98
C ASP A 55 23.39 -2.42 -12.95
N ASP A 56 24.71 -2.51 -13.11
CA ASP A 56 25.67 -1.85 -12.23
C ASP A 56 25.48 -0.33 -12.18
N GLU A 57 25.10 0.29 -13.29
CA GLU A 57 24.83 1.73 -13.37
C GLU A 57 23.64 2.12 -12.47
N VAL A 58 22.57 1.35 -12.52
CA VAL A 58 21.39 1.58 -11.65
C VAL A 58 21.76 1.36 -10.18
N ARG A 59 22.51 0.29 -9.88
CA ARG A 59 22.95 0.00 -8.50
C ARG A 59 23.86 1.06 -7.91
N ALA A 60 24.69 1.69 -8.75
CA ALA A 60 25.65 2.71 -8.33
C ALA A 60 24.99 4.09 -8.10
N ARG A 61 23.78 4.35 -8.67
CA ARG A 61 23.07 5.61 -8.48
C ARG A 61 22.60 5.76 -7.02
N PRO A 62 22.94 6.87 -6.33
CA PRO A 62 22.54 7.05 -4.94
C PRO A 62 21.02 7.20 -4.81
N ALA A 63 20.37 6.22 -4.19
CA ALA A 63 18.94 6.30 -3.85
C ALA A 63 18.73 7.20 -2.63
N SER A 64 17.94 8.25 -2.80
CA SER A 64 17.67 9.26 -1.75
C SER A 64 16.50 8.88 -0.84
N ALA A 65 15.64 7.97 -1.26
CA ALA A 65 14.59 7.39 -0.43
C ALA A 65 14.22 5.99 -0.93
N VAL A 66 13.77 5.14 0.00
CA VAL A 66 13.22 3.81 -0.28
C VAL A 66 11.84 3.72 0.37
N ARG A 67 10.84 3.25 -0.36
CA ARG A 67 9.51 2.96 0.16
C ARG A 67 9.22 1.47 0.00
N LEU A 68 8.74 0.85 1.06
CA LEU A 68 8.17 -0.49 1.06
C LEU A 68 6.65 -0.32 1.01
N SER A 69 6.08 -0.38 -0.20
CA SER A 69 4.69 0.02 -0.45
C SER A 69 3.72 -1.18 -0.44
N GLY A 70 2.43 -0.88 -0.30
CA GLY A 70 1.36 -1.89 -0.27
C GLY A 70 1.38 -2.75 0.99
N GLY A 71 1.28 -4.07 0.83
CA GLY A 71 1.18 -5.01 1.94
C GLY A 71 2.50 -5.37 2.63
N ALA A 72 3.48 -4.45 2.66
CA ALA A 72 4.79 -4.71 3.26
C ALA A 72 4.70 -5.13 4.73
N SER A 73 3.85 -4.48 5.52
CA SER A 73 3.67 -4.79 6.94
C SER A 73 2.93 -6.11 7.22
N ILE A 74 2.29 -6.71 6.20
CA ILE A 74 1.65 -8.02 6.27
C ILE A 74 2.68 -9.16 6.21
N MET A 75 3.89 -8.84 5.75
CA MET A 75 5.04 -9.74 5.84
C MET A 75 5.49 -9.87 7.30
N SER A 76 6.15 -10.98 7.64
CA SER A 76 6.81 -11.05 8.95
C SER A 76 7.95 -10.02 9.04
N ALA A 77 8.11 -9.42 10.21
CA ALA A 77 9.06 -8.33 10.40
C ALA A 77 10.52 -8.73 10.09
N ASP A 78 10.89 -9.99 10.36
CA ASP A 78 12.20 -10.56 10.00
C ASP A 78 12.44 -10.55 8.48
N LYS A 79 11.44 -10.91 7.66
CA LYS A 79 11.53 -10.87 6.20
C LYS A 79 11.64 -9.44 5.67
N VAL A 80 10.87 -8.51 6.22
CA VAL A 80 11.00 -7.09 5.90
C VAL A 80 12.41 -6.59 6.19
N CYS A 81 12.93 -6.90 7.38
CA CYS A 81 14.28 -6.50 7.78
C CYS A 81 15.36 -7.16 6.94
N HIS A 82 15.17 -8.43 6.60
CA HIS A 82 16.08 -9.13 5.70
C HIS A 82 16.17 -8.41 4.35
N LEU A 83 15.02 -8.10 3.75
CA LEU A 83 14.95 -7.37 2.47
C LEU A 83 15.57 -5.97 2.55
N VAL A 84 15.30 -5.21 3.62
CA VAL A 84 15.93 -3.90 3.82
C VAL A 84 17.45 -3.99 3.88
N ARG A 85 17.99 -5.03 4.54
CA ARG A 85 19.45 -5.27 4.57
C ARG A 85 19.98 -5.65 3.18
N ARG A 86 19.22 -6.43 2.41
CA ARG A 86 19.58 -6.78 1.02
C ARG A 86 19.59 -5.54 0.13
N ILE A 87 18.58 -4.68 0.21
CA ILE A 87 18.53 -3.41 -0.51
C ILE A 87 19.76 -2.55 -0.18
N LYS A 88 20.06 -2.36 1.11
CA LYS A 88 21.23 -1.60 1.57
C LYS A 88 22.57 -2.19 1.11
N LYS A 89 22.64 -3.48 0.87
CA LYS A 89 23.85 -4.16 0.37
C LYS A 89 23.99 -4.06 -1.13
N THR A 90 22.87 -4.06 -1.85
CA THR A 90 22.86 -4.12 -3.34
C THR A 90 22.83 -2.73 -3.95
N LEU A 91 22.11 -1.79 -3.38
CA LEU A 91 21.95 -0.43 -3.88
C LEU A 91 22.80 0.56 -3.08
N THR A 92 23.30 1.57 -3.76
CA THR A 92 23.95 2.71 -3.10
C THR A 92 22.86 3.61 -2.51
N LEU A 93 22.81 3.77 -1.19
CA LEU A 93 21.91 4.71 -0.55
C LEU A 93 22.61 6.03 -0.25
N ALA A 94 21.95 7.15 -0.50
CA ALA A 94 22.44 8.47 -0.12
C ALA A 94 22.54 8.59 1.42
N PRO A 95 23.49 9.37 1.95
CA PRO A 95 23.53 9.64 3.39
C PRO A 95 22.21 10.22 3.89
N GLY A 96 21.62 9.60 4.93
CA GLY A 96 20.34 10.02 5.49
C GLY A 96 19.11 9.68 4.63
N ALA A 97 19.23 8.75 3.67
CA ALA A 97 18.09 8.29 2.88
C ALA A 97 16.94 7.82 3.77
N GLU A 98 15.74 8.33 3.51
CA GLU A 98 14.51 7.88 4.18
C GLU A 98 14.19 6.45 3.76
N ILE A 99 13.89 5.57 4.73
CA ILE A 99 13.31 4.26 4.46
C ILE A 99 11.93 4.24 5.10
N SER A 100 10.88 4.17 4.28
CA SER A 100 9.50 4.16 4.72
C SER A 100 8.82 2.82 4.47
N ILE A 101 7.82 2.50 5.30
CA ILE A 101 6.99 1.30 5.16
C ILE A 101 5.52 1.68 5.23
N ASP A 102 4.71 1.09 4.34
CA ASP A 102 3.26 1.17 4.40
C ASP A 102 2.74 0.13 5.41
N VAL A 103 1.87 0.56 6.30
CA VAL A 103 1.50 -0.21 7.50
C VAL A 103 0.00 -0.28 7.68
N GLU A 104 -0.50 -1.50 7.80
CA GLU A 104 -1.85 -1.80 8.28
C GLU A 104 -1.89 -1.68 9.82
N PRO A 105 -2.87 -0.99 10.43
CA PRO A 105 -2.93 -0.81 11.88
C PRO A 105 -2.83 -2.10 12.70
N LEU A 106 -3.40 -3.20 12.19
CA LEU A 106 -3.34 -4.52 12.85
C LEU A 106 -1.93 -5.12 12.97
N THR A 107 -0.99 -4.66 12.15
CA THR A 107 0.38 -5.19 12.12
C THR A 107 1.33 -4.45 13.06
N VAL A 108 0.86 -3.34 13.64
CA VAL A 108 1.64 -2.52 14.58
C VAL A 108 1.68 -3.19 15.95
N CYS A 109 2.85 -3.67 16.33
CA CYS A 109 3.08 -4.28 17.64
C CYS A 109 4.54 -4.09 18.06
N THR A 110 4.83 -4.39 19.33
CA THR A 110 6.19 -4.23 19.86
C THR A 110 7.26 -4.98 19.04
N PRO A 111 7.09 -6.26 18.67
CA PRO A 111 8.09 -6.96 17.85
C PRO A 111 8.30 -6.29 16.49
N SER A 112 7.23 -5.96 15.76
CA SER A 112 7.36 -5.36 14.43
C SER A 112 8.08 -4.01 14.47
N LEU A 113 7.73 -3.13 15.41
CA LEU A 113 8.38 -1.83 15.55
C LEU A 113 9.85 -1.94 15.97
N THR A 114 10.18 -2.89 16.86
CA THR A 114 11.57 -3.17 17.26
C THR A 114 12.40 -3.59 16.04
N ASP A 115 11.89 -4.53 15.27
CA ASP A 115 12.59 -5.03 14.09
C ASP A 115 12.73 -3.94 13.02
N TRP A 116 11.65 -3.25 12.67
CA TRP A 116 11.67 -2.20 11.65
C TRP A 116 12.66 -1.07 11.99
N THR A 117 12.65 -0.61 13.23
CA THR A 117 13.62 0.42 13.66
C THR A 117 15.05 -0.10 13.63
N SER A 118 15.28 -1.36 14.03
CA SER A 118 16.61 -1.98 14.04
C SER A 118 17.22 -2.12 12.65
N CYS A 119 16.42 -2.38 11.63
CA CYS A 119 16.90 -2.50 10.25
C CYS A 119 16.98 -1.14 9.54
N GLY A 120 16.52 -0.06 10.19
CA GLY A 120 16.68 1.32 9.74
C GLY A 120 15.50 1.86 8.94
N ILE A 121 14.29 1.35 9.17
CA ILE A 121 13.06 2.02 8.74
C ILE A 121 12.89 3.26 9.62
N THR A 122 12.75 4.41 8.97
CA THR A 122 12.71 5.72 9.62
C THR A 122 11.35 6.40 9.53
N ARG A 123 10.43 5.85 8.72
CA ARG A 123 9.10 6.39 8.50
C ARG A 123 8.05 5.31 8.38
N VAL A 124 6.89 5.55 8.97
CA VAL A 124 5.69 4.72 8.87
C VAL A 124 4.59 5.48 8.14
N ASN A 125 3.99 4.89 7.11
CA ASN A 125 2.76 5.37 6.49
C ASN A 125 1.63 4.47 6.98
N LEU A 126 0.82 4.95 7.92
CA LEU A 126 -0.23 4.17 8.55
C LEU A 126 -1.55 4.34 7.77
N ALA A 127 -2.11 3.25 7.27
CA ALA A 127 -3.40 3.22 6.60
C ALA A 127 -4.55 3.36 7.62
N ALA A 128 -4.72 4.55 8.18
CA ALA A 128 -5.77 4.84 9.15
C ALA A 128 -7.17 4.80 8.54
N LEU A 129 -7.29 5.11 7.26
CA LEU A 129 -8.47 5.13 6.39
C LEU A 129 -9.61 6.02 6.91
N SER A 130 -10.07 5.81 8.14
CA SER A 130 -11.05 6.62 8.86
C SER A 130 -10.93 6.38 10.37
N CYS A 131 -11.44 7.34 11.18
CA CYS A 131 -11.64 7.16 12.62
C CYS A 131 -13.09 6.80 12.98
N ASN A 132 -13.87 6.28 12.04
CA ASN A 132 -15.28 5.93 12.21
C ASN A 132 -15.51 4.47 11.79
N ASP A 133 -15.98 3.64 12.71
CA ASP A 133 -16.18 2.20 12.46
C ASP A 133 -17.18 1.91 11.33
N SER A 134 -18.21 2.74 11.13
CA SER A 134 -19.14 2.56 10.01
C SER A 134 -18.49 2.83 8.64
N GLU A 135 -17.57 3.79 8.56
CA GLU A 135 -16.81 4.07 7.34
C GLU A 135 -15.75 2.97 7.10
N LEU A 136 -15.05 2.52 8.15
CA LEU A 136 -14.13 1.39 8.08
C LEU A 136 -14.84 0.12 7.58
N ALA A 137 -16.03 -0.17 8.10
CA ALA A 137 -16.85 -1.30 7.64
C ALA A 137 -17.31 -1.13 6.18
N ALA A 138 -17.69 0.09 5.75
CA ALA A 138 -18.04 0.38 4.37
C ALA A 138 -16.85 0.14 3.42
N LEU A 139 -15.64 0.50 3.82
CA LEU A 139 -14.40 0.26 3.08
C LEU A 139 -14.00 -1.23 3.04
N GLY A 140 -14.49 -2.03 3.99
CA GLY A 140 -13.98 -3.38 4.21
C GLY A 140 -12.59 -3.38 4.86
N ALA A 141 -12.31 -2.36 5.68
CA ALA A 141 -11.08 -2.28 6.43
C ALA A 141 -10.95 -3.44 7.42
N HIS A 142 -9.71 -3.86 7.69
CA HIS A 142 -9.42 -4.98 8.59
C HIS A 142 -9.31 -4.57 10.04
N HIS A 143 -9.27 -3.28 10.32
CA HIS A 143 -9.13 -2.72 11.66
C HIS A 143 -10.37 -1.93 12.05
N SER A 144 -10.62 -1.88 13.35
CA SER A 144 -11.57 -0.99 13.98
C SER A 144 -10.89 0.30 14.44
N ARG A 145 -11.71 1.26 14.84
CA ARG A 145 -11.22 2.48 15.51
C ARG A 145 -10.38 2.17 16.75
N GLU A 146 -10.76 1.17 17.54
CA GLU A 146 -10.02 0.77 18.74
C GLU A 146 -8.64 0.22 18.37
N GLN A 147 -8.56 -0.62 17.34
CA GLN A 147 -7.29 -1.17 16.85
C GLN A 147 -6.39 -0.09 16.27
N LEU A 148 -6.95 0.92 15.59
CA LEU A 148 -6.21 2.10 15.18
C LEU A 148 -5.64 2.85 16.39
N GLN A 149 -6.44 3.08 17.44
CA GLN A 149 -5.97 3.73 18.67
C GLN A 149 -4.84 2.95 19.33
N ASN A 150 -4.92 1.63 19.37
CA ASN A 150 -3.85 0.78 19.88
C ASN A 150 -2.56 0.92 19.05
N ALA A 151 -2.67 0.96 17.72
CA ALA A 151 -1.52 1.22 16.86
C ALA A 151 -0.85 2.57 17.16
N LEU A 152 -1.64 3.62 17.38
CA LEU A 152 -1.14 4.95 17.76
C LEU A 152 -0.35 4.91 19.07
N LEU A 153 -0.86 4.22 20.10
CA LEU A 153 -0.18 4.07 21.39
C LEU A 153 1.16 3.34 21.25
N PHE A 154 1.24 2.33 20.38
CA PHE A 154 2.53 1.66 20.10
C PHE A 154 3.50 2.57 19.38
N LEU A 155 3.07 3.31 18.36
CA LEU A 155 3.92 4.25 17.62
C LEU A 155 4.48 5.35 18.53
N GLU A 156 3.65 5.90 19.41
CA GLU A 156 4.05 6.88 20.43
C GLU A 156 5.08 6.28 21.40
N LYS A 157 4.79 5.09 21.97
CA LYS A 157 5.69 4.39 22.88
C LYS A 157 7.08 4.10 22.29
N PHE A 158 7.13 3.85 20.98
CA PHE A 158 8.38 3.64 20.24
C PHE A 158 9.02 4.92 19.72
N HIS A 159 8.44 6.08 20.05
CA HIS A 159 8.94 7.39 19.60
C HIS A 159 9.13 7.48 18.08
N MET A 160 8.20 6.86 17.32
CA MET A 160 8.20 6.98 15.87
C MET A 160 7.83 8.40 15.45
N ALA A 161 8.83 9.25 15.31
CA ALA A 161 8.62 10.67 15.02
C ALA A 161 8.05 10.93 13.61
N ASN A 162 8.36 10.04 12.66
CA ASN A 162 7.93 10.21 11.26
C ASN A 162 6.78 9.26 10.94
N VAL A 163 5.57 9.67 11.27
CA VAL A 163 4.35 8.92 10.95
C VAL A 163 3.47 9.76 10.04
N ASN A 164 3.07 9.17 8.92
CA ASN A 164 2.01 9.68 8.05
C ASN A 164 0.72 8.91 8.33
N PHE A 165 -0.38 9.60 8.50
CA PHE A 165 -1.72 9.02 8.63
C PHE A 165 -2.47 9.21 7.32
N GLU A 166 -2.70 8.11 6.60
CA GLU A 166 -3.50 8.16 5.39
C GLU A 166 -4.96 7.94 5.73
N VAL A 167 -5.82 8.90 5.33
CA VAL A 167 -7.27 8.83 5.48
C VAL A 167 -7.98 9.10 4.16
N LEU A 168 -9.17 8.49 4.03
CA LEU A 168 -9.94 8.56 2.79
C LEU A 168 -11.13 9.48 2.94
N TYR A 169 -11.35 10.32 1.91
CA TYR A 169 -12.58 11.09 1.76
C TYR A 169 -13.42 10.55 0.58
N GLY A 170 -14.71 10.83 0.61
CA GLY A 170 -15.63 10.29 -0.37
C GLY A 170 -16.02 8.83 -0.10
N VAL A 171 -15.93 8.39 1.16
CA VAL A 171 -16.38 7.05 1.57
C VAL A 171 -17.91 6.99 1.57
N PRO A 172 -18.52 5.91 1.06
CA PRO A 172 -19.97 5.75 1.12
C PRO A 172 -20.50 5.87 2.54
N GLY A 173 -21.50 6.75 2.72
CA GLY A 173 -22.06 7.04 4.05
C GLY A 173 -21.26 8.03 4.89
N GLN A 174 -20.11 8.50 4.41
CA GLN A 174 -19.35 9.57 5.06
C GLN A 174 -20.15 10.88 5.05
N THR A 175 -20.17 11.56 6.20
CA THR A 175 -20.81 12.87 6.38
C THR A 175 -19.75 13.92 6.72
N GLU A 176 -20.06 15.19 6.51
CA GLU A 176 -19.22 16.29 6.96
C GLU A 176 -18.85 16.18 8.45
N ALA A 177 -19.81 15.76 9.27
CA ALA A 177 -19.60 15.61 10.72
C ALA A 177 -18.67 14.45 11.06
N SER A 178 -18.77 13.31 10.38
CA SER A 178 -17.88 12.17 10.59
C SER A 178 -16.47 12.45 10.04
N TRP A 179 -16.37 13.10 8.88
CA TRP A 179 -15.11 13.55 8.30
C TRP A 179 -14.38 14.56 9.20
N LYS A 180 -15.08 15.59 9.63
CA LYS A 180 -14.55 16.56 10.60
C LYS A 180 -14.01 15.88 11.86
N ARG A 181 -14.72 14.88 12.38
CA ARG A 181 -14.31 14.12 13.57
C ARG A 181 -13.00 13.35 13.31
N THR A 182 -12.84 12.71 12.15
CA THR A 182 -11.61 12.04 11.76
C THR A 182 -10.44 13.01 11.73
N LEU A 183 -10.58 14.15 11.05
CA LEU A 183 -9.53 15.16 10.95
C LEU A 183 -9.15 15.74 12.32
N LEU A 184 -10.16 16.07 13.16
CA LEU A 184 -9.91 16.59 14.48
C LEU A 184 -9.27 15.57 15.43
N THR A 185 -9.58 14.28 15.28
CA THR A 185 -8.92 13.21 16.04
C THR A 185 -7.43 13.15 15.72
N LEU A 186 -7.06 13.17 14.44
CA LEU A 186 -5.65 13.14 14.03
C LEU A 186 -4.92 14.44 14.38
N ALA A 187 -5.56 15.59 14.19
CA ALA A 187 -4.96 16.86 14.59
C ALA A 187 -4.79 16.96 16.10
N GLY A 188 -5.69 16.34 16.88
CA GLY A 188 -5.65 16.34 18.36
C GLY A 188 -4.52 15.52 18.97
N ILE A 189 -3.99 14.54 18.24
CA ILE A 189 -2.80 13.77 18.63
C ILE A 189 -1.49 14.36 18.05
N ASP A 190 -1.56 15.56 17.50
CA ASP A 190 -0.41 16.21 16.86
C ASP A 190 0.25 15.36 15.76
N ALA A 191 -0.58 14.68 14.96
CA ALA A 191 -0.09 13.85 13.84
C ALA A 191 0.93 14.64 12.99
N PRO A 192 2.14 14.13 12.77
CA PRO A 192 3.17 14.91 12.04
C PRO A 192 2.80 15.17 10.58
N HIS A 193 2.17 14.19 9.94
CA HIS A 193 1.72 14.22 8.56
C HIS A 193 0.35 13.54 8.43
N ILE A 194 -0.56 14.19 7.74
CA ILE A 194 -1.89 13.68 7.40
C ILE A 194 -2.02 13.72 5.88
N SER A 195 -2.19 12.57 5.27
CA SER A 195 -2.47 12.44 3.84
C SER A 195 -3.95 12.14 3.65
N ILE A 196 -4.69 13.04 3.02
CA ILE A 196 -6.07 12.78 2.62
C ILE A 196 -6.08 12.31 1.16
N ARG A 197 -6.81 11.23 0.87
CA ARG A 197 -6.89 10.65 -0.47
C ARG A 197 -8.34 10.45 -0.88
N PRO A 198 -8.69 10.65 -2.16
CA PRO A 198 -10.03 10.31 -2.64
C PRO A 198 -10.21 8.79 -2.63
N LEU A 199 -11.38 8.33 -2.21
CA LEU A 199 -11.77 6.96 -2.48
C LEU A 199 -12.06 6.81 -3.97
N VAL A 200 -11.36 5.87 -4.62
CA VAL A 200 -11.51 5.59 -6.05
C VAL A 200 -12.22 4.26 -6.24
N ASP A 201 -13.18 4.21 -7.16
CA ASP A 201 -13.87 2.98 -7.52
C ASP A 201 -13.10 2.24 -8.61
N ALA A 202 -12.60 1.04 -8.28
CA ALA A 202 -11.98 0.14 -9.25
C ALA A 202 -12.96 -0.37 -10.33
N ALA A 203 -14.27 -0.29 -10.08
CA ALA A 203 -15.28 -0.74 -11.04
C ALA A 203 -15.39 0.16 -12.28
N SER A 204 -14.80 1.36 -12.28
CA SER A 204 -14.71 2.21 -13.47
C SER A 204 -13.79 1.60 -14.56
N ASP A 205 -13.00 0.58 -14.22
CA ASP A 205 -12.13 -0.13 -15.16
C ASP A 205 -12.65 -1.56 -15.41
N LYS A 206 -13.77 -1.64 -16.16
CA LYS A 206 -14.44 -2.92 -16.50
C LYS A 206 -13.51 -3.95 -17.17
N ALA A 207 -12.51 -3.50 -17.89
CA ALA A 207 -11.53 -4.36 -18.53
C ALA A 207 -10.62 -5.07 -17.52
N TRP A 208 -10.23 -4.36 -16.44
CA TRP A 208 -9.42 -4.92 -15.37
C TRP A 208 -10.21 -5.88 -14.47
N ALA A 209 -11.45 -5.55 -14.12
CA ALA A 209 -12.31 -6.41 -13.30
C ALA A 209 -12.58 -7.78 -13.97
N ALA A 210 -12.72 -7.81 -15.30
CA ALA A 210 -12.88 -9.05 -16.06
C ALA A 210 -11.60 -9.91 -16.03
N GLN A 211 -10.42 -9.32 -16.22
CA GLN A 211 -9.13 -10.05 -16.17
C GLN A 211 -8.80 -10.56 -14.77
N ALA A 212 -9.07 -9.76 -13.73
CA ALA A 212 -8.86 -10.16 -12.34
C ALA A 212 -9.77 -11.31 -11.92
N SER A 213 -11.02 -11.33 -12.40
CA SER A 213 -11.98 -12.42 -12.17
C SER A 213 -11.56 -13.72 -12.83
N GLU A 214 -11.07 -13.68 -14.08
CA GLU A 214 -10.57 -14.87 -14.79
C GLU A 214 -9.30 -15.45 -14.14
N ALA A 215 -8.37 -14.59 -13.73
CA ALA A 215 -7.13 -15.01 -13.06
C ALA A 215 -7.43 -15.67 -11.70
N ASN A 216 -8.35 -15.10 -10.92
CA ASN A 216 -8.76 -15.66 -9.63
C ASN A 216 -9.51 -17.00 -9.81
N MET A 217 -10.38 -17.13 -10.81
CA MET A 217 -11.07 -18.41 -11.08
C MET A 217 -10.10 -19.52 -11.51
N LYS A 218 -9.09 -19.21 -12.33
CA LYS A 218 -8.05 -20.18 -12.71
C LYS A 218 -7.18 -20.58 -11.53
N ARG A 219 -6.94 -19.67 -10.61
CA ARG A 219 -6.14 -19.87 -9.39
C ARG A 219 -6.86 -20.74 -8.35
N ASP A 220 -8.16 -20.50 -8.12
CA ASP A 220 -8.97 -21.32 -7.23
C ASP A 220 -9.11 -22.75 -7.76
N ALA A 221 -9.16 -22.92 -9.07
CA ALA A 221 -9.13 -24.24 -9.71
C ALA A 221 -7.78 -24.96 -9.50
N SER A 222 -6.66 -24.25 -9.69
CA SER A 222 -5.31 -24.78 -9.48
C SER A 222 -5.01 -25.12 -8.02
N ASN A 223 -5.47 -24.28 -7.07
CA ASN A 223 -5.33 -24.55 -5.64
C ASN A 223 -6.16 -25.76 -5.18
N LYS A 224 -7.34 -26.00 -5.79
CA LYS A 224 -8.13 -27.20 -5.52
C LYS A 224 -7.47 -28.47 -6.07
N GLU A 225 -6.84 -28.37 -7.23
CA GLU A 225 -6.11 -29.47 -7.84
C GLU A 225 -4.83 -29.82 -7.07
N SER A 226 -4.10 -28.82 -6.57
CA SER A 226 -2.92 -29.01 -5.72
C SER A 226 -3.25 -29.51 -4.31
N ALA A 227 -4.42 -29.17 -3.75
CA ALA A 227 -4.89 -29.69 -2.48
C ALA A 227 -5.29 -31.18 -2.57
N HIS A 228 -5.74 -31.63 -3.75
CA HIS A 228 -6.15 -33.03 -3.95
C HIS A 228 -4.96 -33.99 -4.16
N VAL A 229 -3.76 -33.48 -4.43
CA VAL A 229 -2.53 -34.27 -4.59
C VAL A 229 -1.82 -34.52 -3.25
N LEU A 230 -2.21 -33.85 -2.16
CA LEU A 230 -1.62 -33.99 -0.83
C LEU A 230 -2.44 -34.85 0.13
N ASP A 231 -3.57 -35.39 -0.30
CA ASP A 231 -4.37 -36.38 0.46
C ASP A 231 -3.95 -37.81 0.09
N THR A 232 -2.71 -38.17 0.43
CA THR A 232 -2.32 -39.59 0.60
C THR A 232 -2.54 -39.94 2.06
N PRO A 233 -3.26 -41.02 2.40
CA PRO A 233 -3.66 -41.31 3.75
C PRO A 233 -2.44 -41.69 4.59
N ALA A 234 -2.22 -40.94 5.66
CA ALA A 234 -1.29 -41.29 6.73
C ALA A 234 -1.95 -42.31 7.67
N ASP A 235 -2.25 -43.49 7.15
CA ASP A 235 -2.66 -44.67 7.91
C ASP A 235 -1.51 -45.67 7.95
N GLU A 236 -0.43 -45.34 8.67
CA GLU A 236 0.52 -46.36 9.10
C GLU A 236 1.52 -45.88 10.19
N MET A 237 1.14 -44.99 11.12
CA MET A 237 1.96 -44.75 12.32
C MET A 237 1.16 -44.26 13.53
N ALA A 238 0.07 -44.94 13.86
CA ALA A 238 -0.63 -44.71 15.13
C ALA A 238 -1.07 -46.04 15.75
N ALA A 239 -0.11 -46.93 15.97
CA ALA A 239 -0.29 -48.10 16.80
C ALA A 239 0.79 -48.14 17.91
N ALA A 240 0.75 -47.19 18.83
CA ALA A 240 1.34 -47.29 20.17
C ALA A 240 1.04 -46.02 20.97
N GLN A 241 -0.10 -45.99 21.62
CA GLN A 241 -0.25 -45.56 23.02
C GLN A 241 -1.75 -45.48 23.33
N ASP A 242 -2.18 -46.61 23.85
CA ASP A 242 -3.52 -46.86 24.40
C ASP A 242 -3.56 -46.41 25.86
N ARG A 243 -4.80 -46.01 26.24
CA ARG A 243 -5.39 -46.01 27.59
C ARG A 243 -5.13 -44.83 28.52
N SER A 244 -6.17 -43.96 28.66
CA SER A 244 -6.99 -43.97 29.88
C SER A 244 -8.08 -42.91 29.87
N GLU A 245 -9.30 -43.37 30.07
CA GLU A 245 -10.45 -42.83 30.83
C GLU A 245 -11.15 -41.55 30.30
N SER A 246 -12.31 -41.67 29.77
CA SER A 246 -13.69 -41.94 30.24
C SER A 246 -14.47 -40.66 30.61
N GLU A 247 -15.65 -40.55 29.97
CA GLU A 247 -16.90 -39.96 30.41
C GLU A 247 -17.15 -38.45 30.29
N GLY A 248 -18.18 -38.12 29.49
CA GLY A 248 -18.90 -36.87 29.55
C GLY A 248 -19.67 -36.53 28.27
N ALA A 249 -20.74 -37.27 28.00
CA ALA A 249 -21.71 -36.93 26.96
C ALA A 249 -22.45 -35.63 27.26
N HIS A 250 -22.65 -34.76 26.27
CA HIS A 250 -23.94 -34.18 25.93
C HIS A 250 -23.92 -33.58 24.54
N GLY A 251 -24.78 -34.12 23.69
CA GLY A 251 -24.99 -33.68 22.33
C GLY A 251 -25.75 -32.34 22.26
N LEU A 252 -25.43 -31.61 21.23
CA LEU A 252 -26.32 -30.65 20.60
C LEU A 252 -26.02 -30.64 19.12
N THR A 253 -26.85 -31.37 18.39
CA THR A 253 -26.97 -31.26 16.94
C THR A 253 -27.56 -29.90 16.60
N SER A 254 -26.84 -29.10 15.85
CA SER A 254 -27.42 -28.07 15.02
C SER A 254 -26.87 -28.23 13.61
N GLU A 255 -27.63 -28.89 12.77
CA GLU A 255 -27.53 -28.77 11.32
C GLU A 255 -27.69 -27.30 10.96
N THR A 256 -26.61 -26.64 10.58
CA THR A 256 -26.65 -25.37 9.85
C THR A 256 -26.48 -25.68 8.37
N ASP A 257 -27.55 -25.48 7.68
CA ASP A 257 -27.74 -25.51 6.22
C ASP A 257 -26.65 -24.69 5.51
N ALA A 258 -25.70 -25.37 4.89
CA ALA A 258 -24.56 -24.76 4.17
C ALA A 258 -24.89 -24.66 2.68
N THR A 259 -25.83 -23.77 2.32
CA THR A 259 -26.04 -23.32 0.94
C THR A 259 -26.65 -21.92 0.87
N GLN A 260 -25.93 -20.95 1.41
CA GLN A 260 -26.10 -19.58 0.96
C GLN A 260 -24.83 -19.21 0.16
N LYS A 261 -24.94 -19.20 -1.17
CA LYS A 261 -23.98 -18.52 -2.03
C LYS A 261 -24.02 -17.05 -1.61
N ASP A 262 -23.01 -16.60 -0.87
CA ASP A 262 -22.78 -15.19 -0.57
C ASP A 262 -22.54 -14.48 -1.90
N THR A 263 -23.60 -13.97 -2.49
CA THR A 263 -23.49 -12.93 -3.51
C THR A 263 -22.89 -11.71 -2.80
N PRO A 264 -21.72 -11.22 -3.19
CA PRO A 264 -21.13 -10.07 -2.53
C PRO A 264 -22.14 -8.93 -2.53
N ALA A 265 -22.33 -8.31 -1.37
CA ALA A 265 -23.24 -7.18 -1.25
C ALA A 265 -22.87 -6.11 -2.28
N PRO A 266 -23.84 -5.48 -2.95
CA PRO A 266 -23.56 -4.49 -3.96
C PRO A 266 -22.70 -3.36 -3.36
N ILE A 267 -21.62 -3.01 -4.10
CA ILE A 267 -20.74 -1.90 -3.73
C ILE A 267 -21.55 -0.62 -3.75
N ALA A 268 -21.59 0.11 -2.62
CA ALA A 268 -22.32 1.35 -2.54
C ALA A 268 -21.67 2.41 -3.45
N PRO A 269 -22.46 3.24 -4.15
CA PRO A 269 -21.93 4.25 -5.05
C PRO A 269 -21.13 5.30 -4.27
N LEU A 270 -20.07 5.81 -4.90
CA LEU A 270 -19.30 6.93 -4.35
C LEU A 270 -20.16 8.22 -4.31
N PRO A 271 -19.90 9.12 -3.35
CA PRO A 271 -20.50 10.45 -3.33
C PRO A 271 -20.23 11.24 -4.61
N SER A 272 -21.09 12.22 -4.90
CA SER A 272 -20.92 13.09 -6.07
C SER A 272 -19.56 13.81 -6.05
N PRO A 273 -19.04 14.24 -7.22
CA PRO A 273 -17.83 15.06 -7.26
C PRO A 273 -17.94 16.35 -6.43
N ASP A 274 -19.11 16.98 -6.39
CA ASP A 274 -19.33 18.18 -5.58
C ASP A 274 -19.22 17.86 -4.08
N THR A 275 -19.88 16.82 -3.61
CA THR A 275 -19.74 16.36 -2.22
C THR A 275 -18.28 16.06 -1.86
N ARG A 276 -17.53 15.41 -2.76
CA ARG A 276 -16.11 15.11 -2.51
C ARG A 276 -15.26 16.39 -2.48
N ARG A 277 -15.60 17.39 -3.30
CA ARG A 277 -14.95 18.72 -3.27
C ARG A 277 -15.21 19.40 -1.93
N ASP A 278 -16.45 19.41 -1.45
CA ASP A 278 -16.81 20.03 -0.17
C ASP A 278 -16.03 19.39 0.98
N LEU A 279 -15.89 18.04 1.00
CA LEU A 279 -15.09 17.34 1.99
C LEU A 279 -13.60 17.69 1.93
N TYR A 280 -13.05 17.85 0.72
CA TYR A 280 -11.67 18.28 0.57
C TYR A 280 -11.44 19.72 1.06
N GLU A 281 -12.32 20.65 0.70
CA GLU A 281 -12.25 22.05 1.15
C GLU A 281 -12.44 22.17 2.67
N GLN A 282 -13.33 21.36 3.24
CA GLN A 282 -13.48 21.24 4.70
C GLN A 282 -12.18 20.76 5.37
N ALA A 283 -11.47 19.80 4.77
CA ALA A 283 -10.19 19.34 5.29
C ALA A 283 -9.12 20.45 5.27
N GLN A 284 -9.03 21.19 4.17
CA GLN A 284 -8.11 22.33 4.07
C GLN A 284 -8.37 23.35 5.18
N LEU A 285 -9.63 23.71 5.40
CA LEU A 285 -10.02 24.67 6.45
C LEU A 285 -9.64 24.14 7.85
N ILE A 286 -10.09 22.95 8.20
CA ILE A 286 -9.89 22.36 9.53
C ILE A 286 -8.40 22.17 9.84
N LEU A 287 -7.64 21.63 8.89
CA LEU A 287 -6.22 21.35 9.12
C LEU A 287 -5.40 22.65 9.17
N SER A 288 -5.72 23.66 8.35
CA SER A 288 -5.04 24.96 8.43
C SER A 288 -5.30 25.67 9.76
N GLU A 289 -6.53 25.64 10.30
CA GLU A 289 -6.86 26.16 11.64
C GLU A 289 -6.10 25.43 12.75
N ARG A 290 -5.64 24.20 12.51
CA ARG A 290 -4.82 23.41 13.44
C ARG A 290 -3.33 23.53 13.21
N GLY A 291 -2.90 24.47 12.35
CA GLY A 291 -1.51 24.79 12.08
C GLY A 291 -0.82 23.84 11.10
N TYR A 292 -1.58 23.05 10.32
CA TYR A 292 -1.04 22.26 9.24
C TYR A 292 -0.89 23.10 7.97
N VAL A 293 0.13 22.79 7.20
CA VAL A 293 0.37 23.35 5.87
C VAL A 293 0.24 22.25 4.83
N GLU A 294 -0.54 22.50 3.80
CA GLU A 294 -0.62 21.60 2.65
C GLU A 294 0.62 21.78 1.78
N VAL A 295 1.48 20.77 1.71
CA VAL A 295 2.77 20.79 0.98
C VAL A 295 2.65 20.15 -0.41
N ALA A 296 1.60 19.39 -0.63
CA ALA A 296 1.17 18.87 -1.92
C ALA A 296 -0.34 18.59 -1.84
N PRO A 297 -1.06 18.46 -2.96
CA PRO A 297 -2.49 18.17 -2.93
C PRO A 297 -2.80 17.00 -2.01
N GLY A 298 -3.57 17.25 -0.95
CA GLY A 298 -3.93 16.29 0.06
C GLY A 298 -2.84 15.86 1.05
N ASP A 299 -1.63 16.43 1.01
CA ASP A 299 -0.55 16.15 1.97
C ASP A 299 -0.37 17.34 2.93
N PHE A 300 -0.77 17.16 4.18
CA PHE A 300 -0.75 18.16 5.23
C PHE A 300 0.30 17.83 6.27
N VAL A 301 1.22 18.74 6.51
CA VAL A 301 2.31 18.58 7.49
C VAL A 301 2.26 19.64 8.56
N LYS A 302 2.75 19.31 9.74
CA LYS A 302 2.92 20.25 10.84
C LYS A 302 4.32 20.87 10.76
N PRO A 303 4.47 22.16 10.40
CA PRO A 303 5.78 22.78 10.17
C PRO A 303 6.72 22.76 11.40
N SER A 304 6.14 22.69 12.61
CA SER A 304 6.90 22.55 13.86
C SER A 304 7.66 21.22 13.98
N LEU A 305 7.34 20.24 13.11
CA LEU A 305 7.98 18.93 13.07
C LEU A 305 8.81 18.84 11.78
N ALA A 306 10.09 19.15 11.88
CA ALA A 306 11.01 19.38 10.76
C ALA A 306 11.11 18.22 9.74
N SER A 307 10.77 16.99 10.13
CA SER A 307 10.82 15.79 9.28
C SER A 307 9.44 15.24 8.90
N SER A 308 8.40 16.08 9.03
CA SER A 308 7.01 15.59 8.84
C SER A 308 6.65 15.21 7.40
N ALA A 309 7.25 15.86 6.41
CA ALA A 309 6.98 15.55 5.00
C ALA A 309 7.79 14.36 4.50
N SER A 310 7.17 13.48 3.69
CA SER A 310 7.86 12.34 3.09
C SER A 310 8.93 12.76 2.09
N ALA A 311 10.17 12.33 2.30
CA ALA A 311 11.25 12.56 1.35
C ALA A 311 10.97 11.85 0.01
N PHE A 312 10.45 10.63 0.05
CA PHE A 312 10.04 9.89 -1.15
C PHE A 312 9.03 10.70 -1.97
N GLY A 313 7.92 11.14 -1.33
CA GLY A 313 6.87 11.91 -2.02
C GLY A 313 7.37 13.24 -2.59
N GLN A 314 8.22 13.95 -1.86
CA GLN A 314 8.81 15.21 -2.32
C GLN A 314 9.70 15.00 -3.55
N LEU A 315 10.57 13.98 -3.53
CA LEU A 315 11.49 13.67 -4.61
C LEU A 315 10.76 13.23 -5.89
N VAL A 316 9.72 12.39 -5.75
CA VAL A 316 8.88 11.98 -6.89
C VAL A 316 8.21 13.19 -7.54
N ARG A 317 7.68 14.11 -6.74
CA ARG A 317 7.10 15.38 -7.24
C ARG A 317 8.13 16.29 -7.89
N ALA A 318 9.34 16.32 -7.36
CA ALA A 318 10.45 17.07 -7.95
C ALA A 318 11.01 16.43 -9.25
N GLY A 319 10.44 15.30 -9.68
CA GLY A 319 10.82 14.64 -10.92
C GLY A 319 11.97 13.65 -10.80
N ALA A 320 12.29 13.20 -9.59
CA ALA A 320 13.28 12.13 -9.41
C ALA A 320 12.89 10.86 -10.18
N ASP A 321 13.88 10.13 -10.65
CA ASP A 321 13.66 8.81 -11.20
C ASP A 321 13.16 7.85 -10.13
N VAL A 322 12.33 6.91 -10.53
CA VAL A 322 11.75 5.89 -9.66
C VAL A 322 12.20 4.52 -10.15
N LEU A 323 12.87 3.77 -9.31
CA LEU A 323 13.10 2.34 -9.50
C LEU A 323 12.01 1.58 -8.77
N GLY A 324 11.10 0.96 -9.51
CA GLY A 324 10.06 0.10 -8.97
C GLY A 324 10.50 -1.36 -8.97
N LEU A 325 10.40 -2.03 -7.84
CA LEU A 325 10.71 -3.45 -7.65
C LEU A 325 9.45 -4.18 -7.15
N GLY A 326 9.26 -5.41 -7.58
CA GLY A 326 8.13 -6.22 -7.16
C GLY A 326 7.01 -6.32 -8.20
N ALA A 327 6.02 -7.17 -7.92
CA ALA A 327 4.90 -7.42 -8.82
C ALA A 327 4.09 -6.16 -9.08
N GLY A 328 3.89 -5.82 -10.36
CA GLY A 328 3.16 -4.63 -10.79
C GLY A 328 3.87 -3.31 -10.51
N ALA A 329 5.10 -3.34 -10.03
CA ALA A 329 5.88 -2.12 -9.80
C ALA A 329 6.20 -1.40 -11.11
N ARG A 330 6.23 -0.08 -11.05
CA ARG A 330 6.53 0.78 -12.18
C ARG A 330 7.81 1.55 -11.93
N SER A 331 8.77 1.35 -12.82
CA SER A 331 9.99 2.17 -12.84
C SER A 331 9.86 3.28 -13.87
N ARG A 332 10.47 4.39 -13.57
CA ARG A 332 10.57 5.55 -14.43
C ARG A 332 12.01 6.01 -14.40
N LEU A 333 12.77 5.52 -15.36
CA LEU A 333 14.21 5.70 -15.46
C LEU A 333 14.56 6.25 -16.84
N ASP A 334 15.38 7.29 -16.89
CA ASP A 334 15.96 7.84 -18.12
C ASP A 334 14.94 8.15 -19.23
N GLY A 335 13.74 8.59 -18.86
CA GLY A 335 12.67 8.94 -19.81
C GLY A 335 11.85 7.75 -20.32
N PHE A 336 12.04 6.56 -19.74
CA PHE A 336 11.25 5.37 -20.02
C PHE A 336 10.42 4.95 -18.83
N LEU A 337 9.27 4.35 -19.13
CA LEU A 337 8.44 3.63 -18.19
C LEU A 337 8.71 2.13 -18.32
N TYR A 338 8.93 1.47 -17.21
CA TYR A 338 9.03 0.02 -17.12
C TYR A 338 7.94 -0.46 -16.18
N GLU A 339 7.30 -1.56 -16.50
CA GLU A 339 6.23 -2.14 -15.68
C GLU A 339 6.47 -3.63 -15.50
N ASN A 340 6.63 -4.05 -14.26
CA ASN A 340 6.77 -5.45 -13.90
C ASN A 340 5.45 -6.20 -14.09
N ALA A 341 5.53 -7.51 -14.29
CA ALA A 341 4.35 -8.35 -14.32
C ALA A 341 3.50 -8.13 -13.06
N CYS A 342 2.23 -7.82 -13.26
CA CYS A 342 1.29 -7.61 -12.14
C CYS A 342 0.80 -8.94 -11.54
N ASP A 343 0.84 -10.02 -12.32
CA ASP A 343 0.47 -11.34 -11.84
C ASP A 343 1.56 -11.89 -10.93
N TYR A 344 1.16 -12.36 -9.74
CA TYR A 344 2.10 -12.84 -8.73
C TYR A 344 2.93 -14.04 -9.23
N ASP A 345 2.26 -15.03 -9.84
CA ASP A 345 2.93 -16.28 -10.25
C ASP A 345 3.91 -16.00 -11.40
N LEU A 346 3.50 -15.14 -12.34
CA LEU A 346 4.35 -14.70 -13.44
C LEU A 346 5.56 -13.90 -12.91
N TYR A 347 5.35 -12.99 -11.96
CA TYR A 347 6.44 -12.24 -11.36
C TYR A 347 7.42 -13.15 -10.62
N VAL A 348 6.94 -14.06 -9.77
CA VAL A 348 7.81 -14.99 -9.02
C VAL A 348 8.60 -15.90 -9.97
N ALA A 349 7.97 -16.36 -11.07
CA ALA A 349 8.63 -17.22 -12.05
C ALA A 349 9.70 -16.52 -12.89
N LYS A 350 9.58 -15.19 -13.10
CA LYS A 350 10.39 -14.44 -14.07
C LYS A 350 11.09 -13.19 -13.48
N SER A 351 11.15 -13.08 -12.17
CA SER A 351 11.70 -11.89 -11.50
C SER A 351 13.17 -11.57 -11.85
N ALA A 352 13.95 -12.57 -12.24
CA ALA A 352 15.33 -12.41 -12.70
C ALA A 352 15.45 -12.23 -14.23
N ASP A 353 14.33 -12.27 -14.97
CA ASP A 353 14.28 -12.23 -16.41
C ASP A 353 13.65 -10.93 -16.89
N PHE A 354 14.47 -10.02 -17.44
CA PHE A 354 13.99 -8.73 -17.96
C PHE A 354 13.00 -8.82 -19.12
N GLU A 355 12.80 -9.99 -19.74
CA GLU A 355 11.77 -10.18 -20.76
C GLU A 355 10.35 -10.04 -20.22
N ALA A 356 10.15 -10.19 -18.91
CA ALA A 356 8.85 -10.00 -18.26
C ALA A 356 8.50 -8.52 -18.01
N ILE A 357 9.44 -7.60 -18.25
CA ILE A 357 9.27 -6.17 -18.00
C ILE A 357 8.79 -5.47 -19.26
N ALA A 358 7.58 -4.93 -19.24
CA ALA A 358 7.10 -4.08 -20.32
C ALA A 358 7.85 -2.76 -20.31
N ARG A 359 8.45 -2.38 -21.45
CA ARG A 359 9.15 -1.09 -21.62
C ARG A 359 8.42 -0.22 -22.62
N SER A 360 8.14 1.00 -22.26
CA SER A 360 7.57 2.02 -23.15
C SER A 360 8.23 3.38 -22.92
N PRO A 361 8.39 4.21 -23.98
CA PRO A 361 8.79 5.59 -23.77
C PRO A 361 7.67 6.32 -23.00
N LEU A 362 8.04 7.26 -22.12
CA LEU A 362 7.09 8.13 -21.44
C LEU A 362 6.25 8.90 -22.47
N ARG A 363 4.93 8.78 -22.40
CA ARG A 363 4.01 9.47 -23.29
C ARG A 363 3.97 10.96 -22.96
N GLU A 364 3.53 11.76 -23.95
CA GLU A 364 3.39 13.23 -23.78
C GLU A 364 2.35 13.58 -22.71
N ASP A 365 1.27 12.80 -22.60
CA ASP A 365 0.26 12.95 -21.54
C ASP A 365 0.81 12.67 -20.14
N GLU A 366 1.68 11.66 -19.98
CA GLU A 366 2.40 11.39 -18.73
C GLU A 366 3.41 12.48 -18.40
N ARG A 367 4.08 13.04 -19.42
CA ARG A 367 4.98 14.19 -19.29
C ARG A 367 4.22 15.44 -18.89
N SER A 368 3.06 15.69 -19.50
CA SER A 368 2.21 16.84 -19.19
C SER A 368 1.51 16.67 -17.83
N LEU A 369 1.20 15.45 -17.42
CA LEU A 369 0.71 15.16 -16.08
C LEU A 369 1.78 15.48 -15.02
N ARG A 370 3.05 15.12 -15.26
CA ARG A 370 4.18 15.53 -14.41
C ARG A 370 4.30 17.03 -14.28
N ALA A 371 4.23 17.77 -15.38
CA ALA A 371 4.28 19.23 -15.37
C ALA A 371 3.08 19.84 -14.60
N ARG A 372 1.94 19.14 -14.57
CA ARG A 372 0.76 19.55 -13.80
C ARG A 372 0.84 19.14 -12.33
N ILE A 373 1.52 18.01 -12.01
CA ILE A 373 1.71 17.52 -10.64
C ILE A 373 2.80 18.30 -9.89
N CYS A 374 3.66 19.00 -10.63
CA CYS A 374 4.82 19.72 -10.10
C CYS A 374 4.69 21.25 -10.00
N PRO A 375 3.57 21.94 -10.29
CA PRO A 375 3.51 23.37 -10.00
C PRO A 375 3.62 23.54 -8.47
N PRO A 376 4.34 24.58 -8.01
CA PRO A 376 4.36 24.91 -6.59
C PRO A 376 2.92 25.05 -6.09
N ILE A 377 2.60 24.37 -4.99
CA ILE A 377 1.22 24.26 -4.50
C ILE A 377 0.62 25.64 -4.17
N GLU A 378 1.45 26.59 -3.78
CA GLU A 378 1.08 27.97 -3.52
C GLU A 378 0.48 28.68 -4.75
N ASN A 379 0.78 28.20 -5.94
CA ASN A 379 0.25 28.76 -7.20
C ASN A 379 -1.09 28.11 -7.62
N LEU A 380 -1.59 27.14 -6.86
CA LEU A 380 -2.84 26.44 -7.16
C LEU A 380 -3.98 26.90 -6.26
N THR A 381 -5.14 27.14 -6.85
CA THR A 381 -6.39 27.34 -6.11
C THR A 381 -6.84 26.02 -5.46
N ALA A 382 -7.74 26.09 -4.47
CA ALA A 382 -8.33 24.91 -3.83
C ALA A 382 -8.96 23.95 -4.84
N SER A 383 -9.70 24.48 -5.80
CA SER A 383 -10.33 23.68 -6.87
C SER A 383 -9.30 22.99 -7.74
N GLN A 384 -8.21 23.65 -8.11
CA GLN A 384 -7.13 23.05 -8.92
C GLN A 384 -6.39 21.95 -8.15
N ARG A 385 -6.18 22.12 -6.85
CA ARG A 385 -5.59 21.08 -5.98
C ARG A 385 -6.51 19.86 -5.89
N PHE A 386 -7.81 20.09 -5.72
CA PHE A 386 -8.81 19.03 -5.72
C PHE A 386 -8.82 18.25 -7.04
N GLU A 387 -8.92 18.94 -8.18
CA GLU A 387 -8.91 18.30 -9.51
C GLU A 387 -7.64 17.49 -9.76
N LEU A 388 -6.50 18.02 -9.32
CA LEU A 388 -5.23 17.33 -9.42
C LEU A 388 -5.21 16.07 -8.56
N LEU A 389 -5.70 16.14 -7.32
CA LEU A 389 -5.75 14.99 -6.41
C LEU A 389 -6.69 13.89 -6.93
N GLU A 390 -7.86 14.25 -7.48
CA GLU A 390 -8.77 13.29 -8.12
C GLU A 390 -8.14 12.64 -9.36
N THR A 391 -7.37 13.41 -10.15
CA THR A 391 -6.66 12.89 -11.32
C THR A 391 -5.54 11.92 -10.91
N ILE A 392 -4.78 12.26 -9.87
CA ILE A 392 -3.74 11.38 -9.32
C ILE A 392 -4.37 10.10 -8.78
N GLY A 393 -5.45 10.20 -8.01
CA GLY A 393 -6.19 9.06 -7.49
C GLY A 393 -6.64 8.13 -8.62
N ALA A 394 -7.24 8.68 -9.67
CA ALA A 394 -7.66 7.92 -10.85
C ALA A 394 -6.48 7.30 -11.63
N SER A 395 -5.31 7.95 -11.65
CA SER A 395 -4.10 7.41 -12.31
C SER A 395 -3.43 6.30 -11.51
N LEU A 396 -3.49 6.37 -10.19
CA LEU A 396 -3.00 5.31 -9.31
C LEU A 396 -3.95 4.10 -9.30
N ALA A 397 -5.21 4.31 -9.66
CA ALA A 397 -6.22 3.27 -9.81
C ALA A 397 -6.10 2.49 -11.14
N ARG A 398 -5.37 3.02 -12.11
CA ARG A 398 -5.06 2.38 -13.40
C ARG A 398 -3.73 1.64 -13.32
#